data_585335585f7558772ba8d8f3467965f6
#
_entry.id   585335585f7558772ba8d8f3467965f6
#
_cell.length_a   1.000
_cell.length_b   1.000
_cell.length_c   1.000
_cell.angle_alpha   90.00
_cell.angle_beta   90.00
_cell.angle_gamma   90.00
#
_symmetry.space_group_name_H-M   'P 1'
#
loop_
_entity.id
_entity.type
_entity.pdbx_description
1 polymer ?
#
loop_
_entity_poly.entity_id
_entity_poly.type
_entity_poly.pdbx_seq_one_letter_code
_entity_poly.pdbx_strand_id
1 'polypeptide(L)'
;LAVGNDSLRFLLDDMSVTVDGKTYASDDVKTQIHNGNVNYYDAGSVNELSQSDMDAIIAYAQSKNISIIPLINTPGHMDAILSAATSLTGVNCSAYDSVRTIDVANTTAVAFTQALLQKYINYFAGKGCGYFNMGADEYANDKTDGFAALIKDKKYGNFVSYVNAVAAQIVAAGMTPIAFNDGIYYNSNTSGGEFSKDIVVSYWTTGWT
;
A
#
# COMPACT_ATOMS: atom_id res chain seq x y z
N LEU A 1 0.33 11.15 12.54
CA LEU A 1 -0.22 10.08 13.40
C LEU A 1 -0.18 8.79 12.60
N ALA A 2 0.86 7.99 12.76
CA ALA A 2 0.86 6.63 12.24
C ALA A 2 -0.08 5.80 13.13
N VAL A 3 -1.31 5.62 12.70
CA VAL A 3 -2.24 4.73 13.35
C VAL A 3 -2.14 3.40 12.65
N GLY A 4 -1.24 2.54 13.12
CA GLY A 4 -1.08 1.16 12.66
C GLY A 4 -0.85 1.05 11.15
N ASN A 5 0.38 0.86 10.75
CA ASN A 5 0.76 0.75 9.33
C ASN A 5 0.06 -0.41 8.59
N ASP A 6 -0.43 -1.42 9.33
CA ASP A 6 -0.95 -2.68 8.79
C ASP A 6 -2.47 -2.65 8.56
N SER A 7 -3.15 -1.58 8.97
CA SER A 7 -4.59 -1.40 8.81
C SER A 7 -4.94 -0.38 7.73
N LEU A 8 -6.13 -0.49 7.17
CA LEU A 8 -6.69 0.51 6.26
C LEU A 8 -7.92 1.12 6.94
N ARG A 9 -7.71 2.18 7.73
CA ARG A 9 -8.73 2.78 8.59
C ARG A 9 -9.43 4.01 8.01
N PHE A 10 -9.30 4.21 6.73
CA PHE A 10 -10.06 5.20 5.97
C PHE A 10 -10.75 4.49 4.81
N LEU A 11 -12.07 4.53 4.77
CA LEU A 11 -12.87 3.90 3.72
C LEU A 11 -13.49 4.94 2.80
N LEU A 12 -13.28 4.79 1.50
CA LEU A 12 -13.91 5.62 0.48
C LEU A 12 -15.38 5.23 0.33
N ASP A 13 -16.21 6.15 -0.18
CA ASP A 13 -17.61 5.87 -0.48
C ASP A 13 -17.75 4.75 -1.52
N ASP A 14 -16.90 4.75 -2.56
CA ASP A 14 -16.80 3.66 -3.52
C ASP A 14 -15.43 2.97 -3.44
N MET A 15 -15.41 1.75 -2.92
CA MET A 15 -14.25 0.86 -2.86
C MET A 15 -14.37 -0.33 -3.81
N SER A 16 -15.27 -0.30 -4.79
CA SER A 16 -15.38 -1.36 -5.78
C SER A 16 -14.07 -1.51 -6.57
N VAL A 17 -13.62 -2.73 -6.83
CA VAL A 17 -12.43 -3.02 -7.62
C VAL A 17 -12.73 -4.05 -8.70
N THR A 18 -12.10 -3.91 -9.85
CA THR A 18 -12.22 -4.87 -10.95
C THR A 18 -10.87 -5.52 -11.22
N VAL A 19 -10.82 -6.83 -11.15
CA VAL A 19 -9.61 -7.64 -11.37
C VAL A 19 -9.96 -8.77 -12.34
N ASP A 20 -9.20 -8.90 -13.40
CA ASP A 20 -9.38 -9.96 -14.42
C ASP A 20 -10.82 -10.03 -14.97
N GLY A 21 -11.46 -8.88 -15.13
CA GLY A 21 -12.84 -8.78 -15.63
C GLY A 21 -13.93 -9.07 -14.58
N LYS A 22 -13.58 -9.44 -13.35
CA LYS A 22 -14.52 -9.61 -12.24
C LYS A 22 -14.52 -8.35 -11.37
N THR A 23 -15.71 -7.80 -11.15
CA THR A 23 -15.89 -6.66 -10.24
C THR A 23 -16.33 -7.16 -8.86
N TYR A 24 -15.63 -6.71 -7.84
CA TYR A 24 -15.98 -6.87 -6.43
C TYR A 24 -16.70 -5.61 -5.98
N ALA A 25 -17.89 -5.76 -5.41
CA ALA A 25 -18.73 -4.63 -5.01
C ALA A 25 -18.11 -3.85 -3.85
N SER A 26 -18.39 -2.55 -3.79
CA SER A 26 -17.85 -1.65 -2.75
C SER A 26 -18.12 -2.15 -1.34
N ASP A 27 -19.35 -2.58 -1.05
CA ASP A 27 -19.72 -3.05 0.29
C ASP A 27 -19.02 -4.35 0.68
N ASP A 28 -18.77 -5.25 -0.29
CA ASP A 28 -18.01 -6.48 -0.05
C ASP A 28 -16.54 -6.14 0.28
N VAL A 29 -15.93 -5.21 -0.48
CA VAL A 29 -14.56 -4.77 -0.23
C VAL A 29 -14.45 -4.10 1.14
N LYS A 30 -15.34 -3.17 1.48
CA LYS A 30 -15.39 -2.51 2.80
C LYS A 30 -15.53 -3.52 3.93
N THR A 31 -16.45 -4.48 3.77
CA THR A 31 -16.66 -5.53 4.77
C THR A 31 -15.40 -6.35 5.01
N GLN A 32 -14.70 -6.77 3.94
CA GLN A 32 -13.50 -7.57 4.09
C GLN A 32 -12.30 -6.76 4.63
N ILE A 33 -12.18 -5.47 4.28
CA ILE A 33 -11.19 -4.57 4.90
C ILE A 33 -11.49 -4.41 6.40
N HIS A 34 -12.75 -4.18 6.78
CA HIS A 34 -13.14 -4.10 8.19
C HIS A 34 -12.78 -5.38 8.94
N ASN A 35 -13.12 -6.54 8.38
CA ASN A 35 -12.74 -7.83 8.98
C ASN A 35 -11.23 -7.97 9.15
N GLY A 36 -10.44 -7.54 8.15
CA GLY A 36 -8.98 -7.50 8.23
C GLY A 36 -8.49 -6.58 9.35
N ASN A 37 -9.06 -5.38 9.47
CA ASN A 37 -8.74 -4.46 10.56
C ASN A 37 -9.05 -5.06 11.94
N VAL A 38 -10.20 -5.72 12.09
CA VAL A 38 -10.62 -6.39 13.35
C VAL A 38 -9.68 -7.51 13.74
N ASN A 39 -9.16 -8.29 12.79
CA ASN A 39 -8.26 -9.40 13.06
C ASN A 39 -6.91 -8.98 13.66
N TYR A 40 -6.47 -7.74 13.38
CA TYR A 40 -5.16 -7.22 13.81
C TYR A 40 -5.24 -6.26 14.98
N TYR A 41 -6.40 -5.64 15.18
CA TYR A 41 -6.62 -4.66 16.23
C TYR A 41 -7.85 -5.08 17.00
N ASP A 42 -7.80 -4.99 18.30
CA ASP A 42 -8.90 -5.38 19.21
C ASP A 42 -10.28 -5.01 18.63
N ALA A 43 -11.10 -6.01 18.39
CA ALA A 43 -12.40 -5.91 17.70
C ALA A 43 -13.35 -4.86 18.30
N GLY A 44 -13.20 -4.54 19.58
CA GLY A 44 -14.03 -3.52 20.25
C GLY A 44 -13.65 -2.07 19.95
N SER A 45 -12.55 -1.81 19.27
CA SER A 45 -11.99 -0.47 19.06
C SER A 45 -11.75 -0.08 17.60
N VAL A 46 -12.17 -0.90 16.65
CA VAL A 46 -11.96 -0.59 15.22
C VAL A 46 -13.00 0.41 14.76
N ASN A 47 -12.55 1.66 14.56
CA ASN A 47 -13.32 2.71 13.91
C ASN A 47 -12.57 3.14 12.65
N GLU A 48 -13.21 2.98 11.51
CA GLU A 48 -12.74 3.53 10.25
C GLU A 48 -13.29 4.94 10.05
N LEU A 49 -12.46 5.80 9.47
CA LEU A 49 -12.91 7.11 9.00
C LEU A 49 -13.73 6.95 7.71
N SER A 50 -14.85 7.65 7.66
CA SER A 50 -15.60 7.80 6.41
C SER A 50 -14.92 8.79 5.47
N GLN A 51 -15.37 8.83 4.22
CA GLN A 51 -14.88 9.82 3.26
C GLN A 51 -15.22 11.24 3.70
N SER A 52 -16.38 11.46 4.32
CA SER A 52 -16.76 12.76 4.87
C SER A 52 -15.89 13.21 6.05
N ASP A 53 -15.43 12.27 6.90
CA ASP A 53 -14.51 12.59 7.99
C ASP A 53 -13.13 13.02 7.42
N MET A 54 -12.64 12.29 6.41
CA MET A 54 -11.37 12.63 5.76
C MET A 54 -11.47 13.96 5.00
N ASP A 55 -12.61 14.24 4.36
CA ASP A 55 -12.87 15.53 3.71
C ASP A 55 -12.79 16.69 4.71
N ALA A 56 -13.38 16.52 5.89
CA ALA A 56 -13.32 17.52 6.95
C ALA A 56 -11.87 17.71 7.47
N ILE A 57 -11.11 16.62 7.65
CA ILE A 57 -9.70 16.66 8.07
C ILE A 57 -8.86 17.42 7.04
N ILE A 58 -9.00 17.10 5.75
CA ILE A 58 -8.23 17.76 4.69
C ILE A 58 -8.60 19.25 4.61
N ALA A 59 -9.88 19.59 4.63
CA ALA A 59 -10.33 20.99 4.61
C ALA A 59 -9.81 21.78 5.80
N TYR A 60 -9.81 21.17 6.99
CA TYR A 60 -9.25 21.83 8.19
C TYR A 60 -7.74 22.04 8.07
N ALA A 61 -6.98 21.03 7.63
CA ALA A 61 -5.55 21.15 7.39
C ALA A 61 -5.24 22.29 6.39
N GLN A 62 -5.96 22.33 5.27
CA GLN A 62 -5.81 23.39 4.25
C GLN A 62 -6.11 24.78 4.83
N SER A 63 -7.12 24.91 5.71
CA SER A 63 -7.42 26.17 6.39
C SER A 63 -6.30 26.67 7.31
N LYS A 64 -5.36 25.77 7.67
CA LYS A 64 -4.18 26.07 8.50
C LYS A 64 -2.89 26.12 7.67
N ASN A 65 -2.97 26.09 6.34
CA ASN A 65 -1.81 25.98 5.45
C ASN A 65 -0.95 24.72 5.74
N ILE A 66 -1.58 23.61 6.12
CA ILE A 66 -0.95 22.32 6.34
C ILE A 66 -1.26 21.42 5.15
N SER A 67 -0.21 20.89 4.52
CA SER A 67 -0.36 19.89 3.45
C SER A 67 -0.48 18.48 4.05
N ILE A 68 -1.47 17.72 3.60
CA ILE A 68 -1.59 16.29 3.91
C ILE A 68 -0.76 15.48 2.93
N ILE A 69 0.05 14.58 3.46
CA ILE A 69 0.74 13.53 2.70
C ILE A 69 0.11 12.21 3.13
N PRO A 70 -0.80 11.62 2.33
CA PRO A 70 -1.36 10.32 2.63
C PRO A 70 -0.28 9.25 2.57
N LEU A 71 -0.38 8.26 3.46
CA LEU A 71 0.45 7.05 3.44
C LEU A 71 -0.46 5.83 3.44
N ILE A 72 -0.30 4.97 2.44
CA ILE A 72 -0.86 3.62 2.41
C ILE A 72 0.27 2.68 2.05
N ASN A 73 0.68 1.87 3.02
CA ASN A 73 1.81 0.97 2.85
C ASN A 73 1.53 -0.14 1.84
N THR A 74 2.52 -0.36 0.99
CA THR A 74 2.62 -1.45 0.02
C THR A 74 4.07 -1.52 -0.49
N PRO A 75 4.62 -2.69 -0.76
CA PRO A 75 4.09 -4.07 -0.69
C PRO A 75 4.21 -4.76 0.69
N GLY A 76 4.68 -4.08 1.73
CA GLY A 76 4.66 -4.50 3.13
C GLY A 76 3.52 -3.84 3.92
N HIS A 77 3.32 -4.24 5.19
CA HIS A 77 2.33 -3.64 6.11
C HIS A 77 0.90 -3.59 5.56
N MET A 78 0.46 -4.65 4.89
CA MET A 78 -0.80 -4.70 4.12
C MET A 78 -1.84 -5.65 4.72
N ASP A 79 -1.77 -5.97 6.00
CA ASP A 79 -2.60 -7.00 6.64
C ASP A 79 -4.08 -6.95 6.24
N ALA A 80 -4.73 -5.80 6.43
CA ALA A 80 -6.14 -5.63 6.13
C ALA A 80 -6.44 -5.76 4.63
N ILE A 81 -5.57 -5.20 3.78
CA ILE A 81 -5.73 -5.26 2.31
C ILE A 81 -5.57 -6.69 1.81
N LEU A 82 -4.55 -7.41 2.28
CA LEU A 82 -4.29 -8.79 1.84
C LEU A 82 -5.32 -9.78 2.38
N SER A 83 -5.81 -9.56 3.61
CA SER A 83 -6.94 -10.31 4.14
C SER A 83 -8.17 -10.17 3.26
N ALA A 84 -8.51 -8.94 2.86
CA ALA A 84 -9.62 -8.66 1.96
C ALA A 84 -9.40 -9.25 0.57
N ALA A 85 -8.23 -9.03 -0.03
CA ALA A 85 -7.89 -9.57 -1.34
C ALA A 85 -8.01 -11.10 -1.38
N THR A 86 -7.44 -11.79 -0.37
CA THR A 86 -7.50 -13.25 -0.26
C THR A 86 -8.94 -13.74 -0.10
N SER A 87 -9.74 -13.11 0.77
CA SER A 87 -11.13 -13.49 1.00
C SER A 87 -11.99 -13.31 -0.25
N LEU A 88 -11.81 -12.22 -0.99
CA LEU A 88 -12.63 -11.89 -2.16
C LEU A 88 -12.22 -12.68 -3.41
N THR A 89 -10.92 -12.87 -3.61
CA THR A 89 -10.41 -13.54 -4.82
C THR A 89 -10.35 -15.07 -4.69
N GLY A 90 -10.25 -15.57 -3.45
CA GLY A 90 -10.00 -17.00 -3.18
C GLY A 90 -8.55 -17.42 -3.43
N VAL A 91 -7.65 -16.45 -3.68
CA VAL A 91 -6.22 -16.70 -3.95
C VAL A 91 -5.42 -16.19 -2.77
N ASN A 92 -4.46 -16.98 -2.25
CA ASN A 92 -3.53 -16.48 -1.25
C ASN A 92 -2.68 -15.35 -1.84
N CYS A 93 -2.87 -14.14 -1.31
CA CYS A 93 -2.20 -12.95 -1.80
C CYS A 93 -0.89 -12.63 -1.06
N SER A 94 -0.54 -13.39 -0.04
CA SER A 94 0.61 -13.13 0.85
C SER A 94 1.84 -13.95 0.45
N ALA A 95 3.03 -13.45 0.79
CA ALA A 95 4.32 -14.09 0.52
C ALA A 95 5.09 -14.40 1.82
N TYR A 96 5.97 -15.38 1.77
CA TYR A 96 6.95 -15.73 2.83
C TYR A 96 6.31 -15.98 4.20
N ASP A 97 5.11 -16.58 4.24
CA ASP A 97 4.32 -16.81 5.44
C ASP A 97 3.99 -15.52 6.23
N SER A 98 4.25 -14.38 5.64
CA SER A 98 3.92 -13.07 6.19
C SER A 98 2.54 -12.63 5.72
N VAL A 99 1.58 -12.57 6.63
CA VAL A 99 0.21 -12.10 6.33
C VAL A 99 0.15 -10.62 5.96
N ARG A 100 1.22 -9.88 6.20
CA ARG A 100 1.32 -8.43 5.99
C ARG A 100 2.05 -8.04 4.70
N THR A 101 2.52 -9.01 3.91
CA THR A 101 3.36 -8.77 2.74
C THR A 101 2.78 -9.42 1.49
N ILE A 102 2.55 -8.63 0.45
CA ILE A 102 2.00 -9.13 -0.81
C ILE A 102 3.01 -10.02 -1.57
N ASP A 103 2.55 -11.11 -2.17
CA ASP A 103 3.35 -11.80 -3.18
C ASP A 103 3.38 -10.97 -4.47
N VAL A 104 4.47 -10.23 -4.66
CA VAL A 104 4.70 -9.38 -5.84
C VAL A 104 4.83 -10.18 -7.15
N ALA A 105 4.90 -11.51 -7.09
CA ALA A 105 4.86 -12.40 -8.25
C ALA A 105 3.45 -12.91 -8.56
N ASN A 106 2.47 -12.70 -7.66
CA ASN A 106 1.09 -13.13 -7.86
C ASN A 106 0.30 -12.04 -8.58
N THR A 107 -0.05 -12.27 -9.84
CA THR A 107 -0.72 -11.29 -10.69
C THR A 107 -2.09 -10.84 -10.16
N THR A 108 -2.86 -11.74 -9.57
CA THR A 108 -4.18 -11.42 -8.98
C THR A 108 -4.02 -10.53 -7.75
N ALA A 109 -3.06 -10.84 -6.87
CA ALA A 109 -2.77 -10.02 -5.69
C ALA A 109 -2.32 -8.61 -6.10
N VAL A 110 -1.41 -8.51 -7.07
CA VAL A 110 -0.91 -7.24 -7.61
C VAL A 110 -2.04 -6.44 -8.24
N ALA A 111 -2.86 -7.07 -9.10
CA ALA A 111 -3.95 -6.38 -9.78
C ALA A 111 -5.01 -5.87 -8.79
N PHE A 112 -5.40 -6.67 -7.79
CA PHE A 112 -6.34 -6.25 -6.76
C PHE A 112 -5.82 -5.03 -5.98
N THR A 113 -4.57 -5.12 -5.52
CA THR A 113 -3.95 -4.05 -4.72
C THR A 113 -3.81 -2.76 -5.52
N GLN A 114 -3.31 -2.83 -6.76
CA GLN A 114 -3.16 -1.66 -7.60
C GLN A 114 -4.51 -1.02 -7.96
N ALA A 115 -5.54 -1.82 -8.19
CA ALA A 115 -6.89 -1.29 -8.44
C ALA A 115 -7.45 -0.58 -7.20
N LEU A 116 -7.24 -1.11 -6.00
CA LEU A 116 -7.64 -0.48 -4.76
C LEU A 116 -6.85 0.81 -4.49
N LEU A 117 -5.52 0.77 -4.61
CA LEU A 117 -4.66 1.94 -4.44
C LEU A 117 -5.01 3.06 -5.41
N GLN A 118 -5.36 2.74 -6.66
CA GLN A 118 -5.74 3.75 -7.64
C GLN A 118 -6.93 4.60 -7.18
N LYS A 119 -7.89 4.01 -6.43
CA LYS A 119 -9.01 4.78 -5.87
C LYS A 119 -8.55 5.79 -4.84
N TYR A 120 -7.65 5.40 -3.93
CA TYR A 120 -7.08 6.30 -2.93
C TYR A 120 -6.20 7.38 -3.58
N ILE A 121 -5.37 7.01 -4.54
CA ILE A 121 -4.54 7.92 -5.30
C ILE A 121 -5.42 8.98 -5.98
N ASN A 122 -6.47 8.58 -6.68
CA ASN A 122 -7.40 9.50 -7.33
C ASN A 122 -8.14 10.41 -6.34
N TYR A 123 -8.55 9.84 -5.19
CA TYR A 123 -9.21 10.63 -4.14
C TYR A 123 -8.30 11.74 -3.62
N PHE A 124 -7.08 11.40 -3.19
CA PHE A 124 -6.15 12.39 -2.62
C PHE A 124 -5.66 13.40 -3.66
N ALA A 125 -5.42 12.98 -4.89
CA ALA A 125 -5.12 13.89 -6.00
C ALA A 125 -6.26 14.89 -6.22
N GLY A 126 -7.51 14.42 -6.23
CA GLY A 126 -8.72 15.26 -6.33
C GLY A 126 -8.91 16.24 -5.17
N LYS A 127 -8.27 16.00 -4.02
CA LYS A 127 -8.24 16.90 -2.86
C LYS A 127 -7.04 17.86 -2.87
N GLY A 128 -6.20 17.84 -3.90
CA GLY A 128 -5.06 18.72 -4.05
C GLY A 128 -3.83 18.30 -3.25
N CYS A 129 -3.74 17.04 -2.82
CA CYS A 129 -2.50 16.51 -2.24
C CYS A 129 -1.40 16.46 -3.31
N GLY A 130 -0.21 16.98 -3.01
CA GLY A 130 0.91 17.01 -3.94
C GLY A 130 1.82 15.78 -3.87
N TYR A 131 1.69 14.96 -2.83
CA TYR A 131 2.51 13.80 -2.55
C TYR A 131 1.66 12.62 -2.11
N PHE A 132 2.16 11.40 -2.36
CA PHE A 132 1.58 10.17 -1.83
C PHE A 132 2.71 9.23 -1.41
N ASN A 133 2.71 8.79 -0.14
CA ASN A 133 3.69 7.85 0.37
C ASN A 133 3.16 6.42 0.24
N MET A 134 3.85 5.59 -0.53
CA MET A 134 3.51 4.18 -0.71
C MET A 134 4.19 3.25 0.31
N GLY A 135 5.02 3.78 1.22
CA GLY A 135 5.81 2.99 2.17
C GLY A 135 6.97 2.28 1.51
N ALA A 136 6.77 1.09 1.02
CA ALA A 136 7.74 0.18 0.40
C ALA A 136 8.83 -0.33 1.36
N ASP A 137 8.56 -0.25 2.66
CA ASP A 137 9.44 -0.67 3.76
C ASP A 137 9.12 -2.08 4.26
N GLU A 138 10.08 -2.64 4.96
CA GLU A 138 9.97 -3.82 5.83
C GLU A 138 9.28 -5.05 5.18
N TYR A 139 9.61 -5.34 3.94
CA TYR A 139 9.02 -6.46 3.20
C TYR A 139 9.26 -7.79 3.92
N ALA A 140 8.21 -8.43 4.43
CA ALA A 140 8.18 -9.69 5.19
C ALA A 140 9.12 -9.76 6.41
N ASN A 141 9.48 -8.61 7.01
CA ASN A 141 10.43 -8.54 8.13
C ASN A 141 9.94 -9.22 9.42
N ASP A 142 8.66 -9.50 9.55
CA ASP A 142 8.05 -10.23 10.67
C ASP A 142 8.32 -11.75 10.62
N LYS A 143 8.73 -12.27 9.47
CA LYS A 143 8.98 -13.70 9.24
C LYS A 143 10.40 -14.01 8.81
N THR A 144 10.99 -13.15 8.00
CA THR A 144 12.31 -13.32 7.42
C THR A 144 12.88 -11.95 7.02
N ASP A 145 14.16 -11.90 6.67
CA ASP A 145 14.68 -10.79 5.88
C ASP A 145 14.11 -10.91 4.45
N GLY A 146 12.97 -10.27 4.21
CA GLY A 146 12.21 -10.44 2.98
C GLY A 146 12.92 -9.91 1.75
N PHE A 147 13.71 -8.84 1.87
CA PHE A 147 14.50 -8.34 0.73
C PHE A 147 15.61 -9.30 0.37
N ALA A 148 16.32 -9.88 1.35
CA ALA A 148 17.30 -10.93 1.10
C ALA A 148 16.64 -12.18 0.49
N ALA A 149 15.44 -12.55 0.95
CA ALA A 149 14.68 -13.65 0.39
C ALA A 149 14.30 -13.40 -1.08
N LEU A 150 13.81 -12.19 -1.42
CA LEU A 150 13.50 -11.80 -2.81
C LEU A 150 14.74 -11.92 -3.72
N ILE A 151 15.91 -11.49 -3.24
CA ILE A 151 17.15 -11.58 -4.00
C ILE A 151 17.54 -13.06 -4.21
N LYS A 152 17.53 -13.85 -3.13
CA LYS A 152 17.85 -15.28 -3.16
C LYS A 152 16.94 -16.03 -4.14
N ASP A 153 15.64 -15.71 -4.13
CA ASP A 153 14.64 -16.35 -4.97
C ASP A 153 14.55 -15.76 -6.39
N LYS A 154 15.41 -14.79 -6.71
CA LYS A 154 15.43 -14.05 -7.99
C LYS A 154 14.11 -13.32 -8.29
N LYS A 155 13.40 -12.87 -7.26
CA LYS A 155 12.13 -12.15 -7.32
C LYS A 155 12.26 -10.65 -7.01
N TYR A 156 13.46 -10.17 -6.72
CA TYR A 156 13.67 -8.74 -6.42
C TYR A 156 13.26 -7.83 -7.58
N GLY A 157 13.39 -8.29 -8.83
CA GLY A 157 12.89 -7.57 -10.00
C GLY A 157 11.36 -7.38 -9.99
N ASN A 158 10.61 -8.32 -9.43
CA ASN A 158 9.15 -8.17 -9.28
C ASN A 158 8.82 -7.08 -8.25
N PHE A 159 9.58 -7.00 -7.15
CA PHE A 159 9.46 -5.92 -6.18
C PHE A 159 9.73 -4.55 -6.83
N VAL A 160 10.84 -4.41 -7.58
CA VAL A 160 11.17 -3.18 -8.31
C VAL A 160 10.06 -2.81 -9.29
N SER A 161 9.58 -3.78 -10.07
CA SER A 161 8.48 -3.57 -11.03
C SER A 161 7.19 -3.15 -10.34
N TYR A 162 6.86 -3.75 -9.19
CA TYR A 162 5.68 -3.41 -8.41
C TYR A 162 5.77 -1.96 -7.89
N VAL A 163 6.88 -1.59 -7.24
CA VAL A 163 7.10 -0.23 -6.71
C VAL A 163 7.05 0.81 -7.83
N ASN A 164 7.68 0.52 -8.97
CA ASN A 164 7.63 1.40 -10.14
C ASN A 164 6.21 1.56 -10.71
N ALA A 165 5.41 0.49 -10.72
CA ALA A 165 4.04 0.56 -11.21
C ALA A 165 3.15 1.43 -10.29
N VAL A 166 3.29 1.30 -8.97
CA VAL A 166 2.57 2.17 -8.02
C VAL A 166 3.06 3.61 -8.14
N ALA A 167 4.37 3.85 -8.27
CA ALA A 167 4.91 5.18 -8.52
C ALA A 167 4.32 5.81 -9.80
N ALA A 168 4.22 5.04 -10.88
CA ALA A 168 3.62 5.50 -12.13
C ALA A 168 2.13 5.88 -11.98
N GLN A 169 1.36 5.14 -11.18
CA GLN A 169 -0.03 5.49 -10.87
C GLN A 169 -0.12 6.85 -10.13
N ILE A 170 0.78 7.08 -9.17
CA ILE A 170 0.84 8.33 -8.39
C ILE A 170 1.22 9.51 -9.30
N VAL A 171 2.25 9.34 -10.15
CA VAL A 171 2.68 10.36 -11.12
C VAL A 171 1.58 10.68 -12.13
N ALA A 172 0.89 9.65 -12.65
CA ALA A 172 -0.22 9.82 -13.59
C ALA A 172 -1.39 10.62 -12.99
N ALA A 173 -1.56 10.56 -11.67
CA ALA A 173 -2.56 11.36 -10.94
C ALA A 173 -2.07 12.79 -10.59
N GLY A 174 -0.86 13.17 -10.99
CA GLY A 174 -0.28 14.49 -10.75
C GLY A 174 0.37 14.68 -9.38
N MET A 175 0.64 13.61 -8.65
CA MET A 175 1.33 13.63 -7.36
C MET A 175 2.77 13.11 -7.46
N THR A 176 3.58 13.43 -6.46
CA THR A 176 4.95 12.91 -6.32
C THR A 176 4.94 11.67 -5.43
N PRO A 177 5.43 10.51 -5.90
CA PRO A 177 5.54 9.31 -5.09
C PRO A 177 6.65 9.43 -4.04
N ILE A 178 6.37 8.94 -2.83
CA ILE A 178 7.36 8.78 -1.77
C ILE A 178 7.46 7.31 -1.41
N ALA A 179 8.67 6.82 -1.16
CA ALA A 179 8.93 5.49 -0.61
C ALA A 179 10.01 5.57 0.48
N PHE A 180 9.99 4.64 1.43
CA PHE A 180 11.06 4.49 2.40
C PHE A 180 12.29 3.82 1.78
N ASN A 181 13.47 3.99 2.40
CA ASN A 181 14.75 3.66 1.77
C ASN A 181 15.16 2.18 1.84
N ASP A 182 14.67 1.44 2.81
CA ASP A 182 15.19 0.10 3.13
C ASP A 182 15.00 -0.95 2.03
N GLY A 183 13.97 -0.80 1.18
CA GLY A 183 13.76 -1.64 -0.01
C GLY A 183 14.40 -1.13 -1.29
N ILE A 184 14.83 0.14 -1.31
CA ILE A 184 15.39 0.79 -2.50
C ILE A 184 16.87 0.43 -2.65
N TYR A 185 17.20 -0.35 -3.69
CA TYR A 185 18.55 -0.89 -3.90
C TYR A 185 19.11 -1.63 -2.68
N TYR A 186 18.27 -2.44 -2.01
CA TYR A 186 18.62 -3.19 -0.81
C TYR A 186 20.03 -3.79 -0.89
N ASN A 187 20.91 -3.48 0.09
CA ASN A 187 22.33 -3.85 0.11
C ASN A 187 23.07 -3.52 -1.20
N SER A 188 22.78 -2.35 -1.80
CA SER A 188 23.32 -1.92 -3.10
C SER A 188 23.02 -2.88 -4.25
N ASN A 189 21.96 -3.67 -4.14
CA ASN A 189 21.56 -4.64 -5.15
C ASN A 189 20.85 -3.95 -6.33
N THR A 190 21.42 -4.12 -7.51
CA THR A 190 20.86 -3.59 -8.78
C THR A 190 20.30 -4.68 -9.69
N SER A 191 20.29 -5.94 -9.24
CA SER A 191 19.86 -7.08 -10.08
C SER A 191 18.38 -7.06 -10.43
N GLY A 192 17.56 -6.28 -9.70
CA GLY A 192 16.13 -6.11 -9.95
C GLY A 192 15.78 -5.09 -11.03
N GLY A 193 16.77 -4.34 -11.53
CA GLY A 193 16.56 -3.20 -12.41
C GLY A 193 16.61 -1.85 -11.68
N GLU A 194 16.21 -0.79 -12.37
CA GLU A 194 16.23 0.57 -11.82
C GLU A 194 14.87 0.94 -11.21
N PHE A 195 14.91 1.63 -10.08
CA PHE A 195 13.73 2.30 -9.54
C PHE A 195 13.44 3.60 -10.32
N SER A 196 12.16 3.96 -10.39
CA SER A 196 11.73 5.22 -11.00
C SER A 196 12.43 6.41 -10.32
N LYS A 197 12.94 7.33 -11.15
CA LYS A 197 13.58 8.57 -10.69
C LYS A 197 12.59 9.60 -10.14
N ASP A 198 11.30 9.37 -10.34
CA ASP A 198 10.24 10.21 -9.79
C ASP A 198 10.00 9.96 -8.29
N ILE A 199 10.52 8.84 -7.75
CA ILE A 199 10.35 8.48 -6.35
C ILE A 199 11.25 9.36 -5.47
N VAL A 200 10.63 10.07 -4.54
CA VAL A 200 11.33 10.73 -3.43
C VAL A 200 11.57 9.69 -2.35
N VAL A 201 12.83 9.45 -2.01
CA VAL A 201 13.20 8.48 -0.98
C VAL A 201 13.16 9.15 0.39
N SER A 202 12.30 8.62 1.28
CA SER A 202 12.25 9.01 2.68
C SER A 202 13.20 8.14 3.49
N TYR A 203 14.32 8.72 3.92
CA TYR A 203 15.36 7.99 4.64
C TYR A 203 15.02 7.86 6.12
N TRP A 204 14.91 6.64 6.62
CA TRP A 204 14.58 6.36 8.02
C TRP A 204 15.54 5.39 8.71
N THR A 205 16.25 4.58 7.95
CA THR A 205 17.15 3.57 8.53
C THR A 205 18.47 3.43 7.79
N THR A 206 19.54 3.14 8.54
CA THR A 206 20.86 2.72 8.00
C THR A 206 21.05 1.21 8.06
N GLY A 207 20.11 0.47 8.64
CA GLY A 207 20.30 -0.92 9.06
C GLY A 207 20.33 -1.95 7.93
N TRP A 208 19.88 -1.59 6.72
CA TRP A 208 19.74 -2.52 5.60
C TRP A 208 20.19 -1.93 4.26
N THR A 209 21.05 -0.94 4.31
CA THR A 209 21.64 -0.31 3.11
C THR A 209 23.08 -0.75 2.90
#